data_13bfdca34d1d3c7cc88d3b31037002f3
#
_entry.id   13bfdca34d1d3c7cc88d3b31037002f3
#
_cell.length_a   1.000
_cell.length_b   1.000
_cell.length_c   1.000
_cell.angle_alpha   90.00
_cell.angle_beta   90.00
_cell.angle_gamma   90.00
#
_symmetry.space_group_name_H-M   'P 1'
#
loop_
_entity.id
_entity.type
_entity.pdbx_description
1 polymer ?
#
loop_
_entity_poly.entity_id
_entity_poly.type
_entity_poly.pdbx_seq_one_letter_code
_entity_poly.pdbx_strand_id
1 'polypeptide(L)'
;MSPDFFAYADTMIDVDPAVADSHRSVWEQISRTGTWWTANEMGAIAGRARAVFGVRHLPPWSRNLPERVDGLSSETVAAVDQLVSDPGSIDKEWATARIAELGDGPYVELVAVTATTVMVDMFTACVGLEPEPLPAPVADAEEPSRERPDGLGDIGAHVLMLDPFPYANVARALSLVPSANALFRTTSVPMYSAPGMSELVWDTPLNRPQVELVASRVAAMNECFY
;
A
#
# COMPACT_ATOMS: atom_id res chain seq x y z
N MET A 1 -6.90 13.16 -13.05
CA MET A 1 -7.14 11.87 -13.72
C MET A 1 -8.51 11.89 -14.37
N SER A 2 -8.73 11.20 -15.52
CA SER A 2 -10.07 11.14 -16.14
C SER A 2 -11.08 10.46 -15.19
N PRO A 3 -12.36 10.91 -15.16
CA PRO A 3 -13.40 10.24 -14.40
C PRO A 3 -13.70 8.81 -14.88
N ASP A 4 -13.23 8.44 -16.08
CA ASP A 4 -13.39 7.09 -16.63
C ASP A 4 -12.49 6.06 -15.93
N PHE A 5 -11.39 6.49 -15.29
CA PHE A 5 -10.55 5.61 -14.48
C PHE A 5 -11.33 5.15 -13.24
N PHE A 6 -11.25 3.85 -12.93
CA PHE A 6 -11.95 3.23 -11.82
C PHE A 6 -13.47 3.50 -11.84
N ALA A 7 -14.08 3.48 -13.04
CA ALA A 7 -15.51 3.69 -13.17
C ALA A 7 -16.33 2.54 -12.56
N TYR A 8 -15.76 1.33 -12.51
CA TYR A 8 -16.42 0.10 -11.99
C TYR A 8 -17.83 -0.14 -12.56
N ALA A 9 -18.06 0.30 -13.83
CA ALA A 9 -19.40 0.32 -14.43
C ALA A 9 -19.95 -1.09 -14.78
N ASP A 10 -19.06 -2.02 -15.10
CA ASP A 10 -19.41 -3.36 -15.58
C ASP A 10 -19.18 -4.46 -14.53
N THR A 11 -19.25 -4.11 -13.25
CA THR A 11 -19.08 -5.05 -12.16
C THR A 11 -20.41 -5.73 -11.78
N MET A 12 -20.32 -6.98 -11.28
CA MET A 12 -21.48 -7.73 -10.78
C MET A 12 -22.04 -7.20 -9.46
N ILE A 13 -21.31 -6.31 -8.82
CA ILE A 13 -21.67 -5.68 -7.54
C ILE A 13 -21.57 -4.16 -7.67
N ASP A 14 -22.41 -3.45 -6.98
CA ASP A 14 -22.29 -1.99 -6.86
C ASP A 14 -21.05 -1.66 -6.02
N VAL A 15 -20.13 -0.90 -6.62
CA VAL A 15 -18.94 -0.39 -5.92
C VAL A 15 -19.26 0.99 -5.37
N ASP A 16 -19.02 1.18 -4.07
CA ASP A 16 -19.20 2.48 -3.43
C ASP A 16 -18.34 3.54 -4.15
N PRO A 17 -18.94 4.65 -4.59
CA PRO A 17 -18.20 5.75 -5.22
C PRO A 17 -16.99 6.24 -4.42
N ALA A 18 -17.04 6.17 -3.09
CA ALA A 18 -15.91 6.52 -2.23
C ALA A 18 -14.69 5.62 -2.46
N VAL A 19 -14.88 4.34 -2.80
CA VAL A 19 -13.79 3.42 -3.16
C VAL A 19 -13.18 3.85 -4.49
N ALA A 20 -14.00 4.10 -5.51
CA ALA A 20 -13.54 4.57 -6.81
C ALA A 20 -12.76 5.89 -6.71
N ASP A 21 -13.27 6.85 -5.93
CA ASP A 21 -12.61 8.13 -5.68
C ASP A 21 -11.27 7.94 -4.95
N SER A 22 -11.22 7.03 -4.01
CA SER A 22 -9.99 6.70 -3.29
C SER A 22 -8.92 6.13 -4.22
N HIS A 23 -9.29 5.23 -5.12
CA HIS A 23 -8.36 4.64 -6.10
C HIS A 23 -7.83 5.69 -7.09
N ARG A 24 -8.69 6.60 -7.55
CA ARG A 24 -8.27 7.75 -8.37
C ARG A 24 -7.26 8.64 -7.64
N SER A 25 -7.57 8.96 -6.37
CA SER A 25 -6.69 9.78 -5.53
C SER A 25 -5.33 9.12 -5.32
N VAL A 26 -5.30 7.81 -5.09
CA VAL A 26 -4.06 7.04 -4.93
C VAL A 26 -3.21 7.08 -6.20
N TRP A 27 -3.81 6.83 -7.37
CA TRP A 27 -3.09 6.90 -8.65
C TRP A 27 -2.54 8.31 -8.91
N GLU A 28 -3.29 9.36 -8.55
CA GLU A 28 -2.80 10.71 -8.63
C GLU A 28 -1.59 10.95 -7.71
N GLN A 29 -1.61 10.44 -6.48
CA GLN A 29 -0.49 10.55 -5.55
C GLN A 29 0.74 9.78 -6.05
N ILE A 30 0.58 8.54 -6.52
CA ILE A 30 1.68 7.73 -7.05
C ILE A 30 2.31 8.35 -8.31
N SER A 31 1.56 9.13 -9.08
CA SER A 31 2.09 9.84 -10.26
C SER A 31 3.01 11.00 -9.94
N ARG A 32 3.07 11.45 -8.69
CA ARG A 32 3.83 12.62 -8.23
C ARG A 32 5.06 12.23 -7.43
N THR A 33 5.98 13.17 -7.26
CA THR A 33 7.09 13.02 -6.32
C THR A 33 6.56 12.85 -4.91
N GLY A 34 7.03 11.81 -4.24
CA GLY A 34 6.75 11.52 -2.83
C GLY A 34 7.65 12.31 -1.89
N THR A 35 7.67 11.92 -0.63
CA THR A 35 8.58 12.52 0.36
C THR A 35 10.02 12.06 0.15
N TRP A 36 10.26 10.83 -0.31
CA TRP A 36 11.57 10.21 -0.45
C TRP A 36 11.88 9.75 -1.86
N TRP A 37 10.88 9.45 -2.67
CA TRP A 37 11.02 8.93 -4.02
C TRP A 37 10.51 9.95 -5.05
N THR A 38 11.23 10.08 -6.17
CA THR A 38 10.77 10.87 -7.32
C THR A 38 9.53 10.24 -7.96
N ALA A 39 8.78 10.99 -8.75
CA ALA A 39 7.61 10.49 -9.47
C ALA A 39 7.92 9.25 -10.35
N ASN A 40 9.10 9.24 -10.99
CA ASN A 40 9.55 8.10 -11.78
C ASN A 40 9.81 6.85 -10.92
N GLU A 41 10.44 7.02 -9.76
CA GLU A 41 10.70 5.93 -8.83
C GLU A 41 9.41 5.41 -8.19
N MET A 42 8.48 6.31 -7.81
CA MET A 42 7.13 5.92 -7.32
C MET A 42 6.41 5.03 -8.34
N GLY A 43 6.42 5.45 -9.62
CA GLY A 43 5.85 4.67 -10.73
C GLY A 43 6.57 3.34 -10.94
N ALA A 44 7.89 3.32 -10.83
CA ALA A 44 8.70 2.10 -10.97
C ALA A 44 8.43 1.11 -9.83
N ILE A 45 8.32 1.57 -8.58
CA ILE A 45 7.93 0.76 -7.41
C ILE A 45 6.54 0.15 -7.63
N ALA A 46 5.56 0.96 -8.02
CA ALA A 46 4.19 0.51 -8.31
C ALA A 46 4.18 -0.52 -9.46
N GLY A 47 4.94 -0.27 -10.51
CA GLY A 47 5.10 -1.19 -11.65
C GLY A 47 5.69 -2.53 -11.24
N ARG A 48 6.73 -2.52 -10.39
CA ARG A 48 7.32 -3.75 -9.86
C ARG A 48 6.33 -4.49 -8.96
N ALA A 49 5.67 -3.81 -8.06
CA ALA A 49 4.67 -4.40 -7.17
C ALA A 49 3.57 -5.13 -7.96
N ARG A 50 3.02 -4.48 -8.98
CA ARG A 50 2.02 -5.07 -9.89
C ARG A 50 2.55 -6.29 -10.63
N ALA A 51 3.76 -6.20 -11.18
CA ALA A 51 4.36 -7.30 -11.92
C ALA A 51 4.55 -8.55 -11.03
N VAL A 52 5.06 -8.36 -9.81
CA VAL A 52 5.20 -9.44 -8.83
C VAL A 52 3.84 -9.99 -8.40
N PHE A 53 2.87 -9.12 -8.13
CA PHE A 53 1.52 -9.51 -7.75
C PHE A 53 0.86 -10.40 -8.81
N GLY A 54 1.00 -10.07 -10.08
CA GLY A 54 0.45 -10.85 -11.20
C GLY A 54 1.00 -12.28 -11.29
N VAL A 55 2.24 -12.49 -10.89
CA VAL A 55 2.92 -13.80 -11.01
C VAL A 55 3.21 -14.49 -9.66
N ARG A 56 2.78 -13.90 -8.52
CA ARG A 56 3.10 -14.42 -7.18
C ARG A 56 2.62 -15.85 -6.93
N HIS A 57 1.56 -16.28 -7.64
CA HIS A 57 1.01 -17.63 -7.56
C HIS A 57 1.87 -18.67 -8.29
N LEU A 58 2.81 -18.22 -9.13
CA LEU A 58 3.72 -19.11 -9.84
C LEU A 58 4.93 -19.46 -8.95
N PRO A 59 5.52 -20.64 -9.14
CA PRO A 59 6.78 -20.97 -8.48
C PRO A 59 7.88 -19.94 -8.80
N PRO A 60 8.80 -19.64 -7.87
CA PRO A 60 9.82 -18.58 -8.08
C PRO A 60 10.62 -18.74 -9.38
N TRP A 61 10.95 -19.97 -9.77
CA TRP A 61 11.72 -20.25 -10.99
C TRP A 61 10.96 -20.05 -12.32
N SER A 62 9.65 -19.80 -12.27
CA SER A 62 8.83 -19.59 -13.46
C SER A 62 8.25 -18.18 -13.57
N ARG A 63 8.60 -17.28 -12.64
CA ARG A 63 8.02 -15.93 -12.59
C ARG A 63 8.48 -14.98 -13.70
N ASN A 64 9.59 -15.26 -14.35
CA ASN A 64 10.13 -14.48 -15.49
C ASN A 64 10.09 -12.95 -15.30
N LEU A 65 10.39 -12.48 -14.10
CA LEU A 65 10.47 -11.06 -13.80
C LEU A 65 11.86 -10.52 -14.18
N PRO A 66 11.97 -9.29 -14.73
CA PRO A 66 13.27 -8.67 -14.94
C PRO A 66 14.03 -8.53 -13.62
N GLU A 67 15.33 -8.85 -13.61
CA GLU A 67 16.18 -8.68 -12.43
C GLU A 67 16.39 -7.19 -12.08
N ARG A 68 16.30 -6.33 -13.10
CA ARG A 68 16.49 -4.88 -12.96
C ARG A 68 15.24 -4.12 -13.35
N VAL A 69 15.01 -3.04 -12.64
CA VAL A 69 13.99 -2.04 -12.95
C VAL A 69 14.70 -0.70 -13.08
N ASP A 70 14.49 -0.02 -14.19
CA ASP A 70 15.12 1.27 -14.42
C ASP A 70 14.72 2.27 -13.32
N GLY A 71 15.69 2.97 -12.79
CA GLY A 71 15.51 3.95 -11.71
C GLY A 71 15.46 3.35 -10.30
N LEU A 72 15.48 2.02 -10.13
CA LEU A 72 15.51 1.39 -8.80
C LEU A 72 16.81 0.63 -8.55
N SER A 73 17.30 0.65 -7.31
CA SER A 73 18.39 -0.21 -6.87
C SER A 73 17.95 -1.67 -6.76
N SER A 74 18.91 -2.59 -6.77
CA SER A 74 18.65 -4.03 -6.55
C SER A 74 18.00 -4.30 -5.20
N GLU A 75 18.37 -3.55 -4.17
CA GLU A 75 17.85 -3.64 -2.82
C GLU A 75 16.37 -3.19 -2.77
N THR A 76 16.03 -2.12 -3.49
CA THR A 76 14.66 -1.65 -3.64
C THR A 76 13.80 -2.70 -4.35
N VAL A 77 14.29 -3.26 -5.45
CA VAL A 77 13.58 -4.32 -6.19
C VAL A 77 13.36 -5.54 -5.29
N ALA A 78 14.39 -6.00 -4.58
CA ALA A 78 14.29 -7.15 -3.67
C ALA A 78 13.31 -6.90 -2.53
N ALA A 79 13.26 -5.66 -2.01
CA ALA A 79 12.29 -5.29 -0.96
C ALA A 79 10.84 -5.35 -1.47
N VAL A 80 10.56 -4.82 -2.66
CA VAL A 80 9.22 -4.91 -3.28
C VAL A 80 8.85 -6.37 -3.53
N ASP A 81 9.77 -7.17 -4.06
CA ASP A 81 9.52 -8.58 -4.36
C ASP A 81 9.11 -9.36 -3.10
N GLN A 82 9.84 -9.17 -2.01
CA GLN A 82 9.54 -9.83 -0.73
C GLN A 82 8.20 -9.38 -0.15
N LEU A 83 7.95 -8.07 -0.13
CA LEU A 83 6.69 -7.50 0.37
C LEU A 83 5.45 -8.06 -0.34
N VAL A 84 5.56 -8.34 -1.64
CA VAL A 84 4.43 -8.80 -2.45
C VAL A 84 4.32 -10.33 -2.49
N SER A 85 5.45 -11.03 -2.60
CA SER A 85 5.43 -12.47 -2.85
C SER A 85 5.41 -13.32 -1.58
N ASP A 86 5.96 -12.82 -0.48
CA ASP A 86 6.10 -13.57 0.77
C ASP A 86 6.19 -12.64 2.00
N PRO A 87 5.14 -11.85 2.27
CA PRO A 87 5.13 -10.93 3.42
C PRO A 87 5.19 -11.66 4.76
N GLY A 88 4.74 -12.91 4.83
CA GLY A 88 4.73 -13.70 6.06
C GLY A 88 6.14 -14.05 6.58
N SER A 89 7.15 -14.06 5.72
CA SER A 89 8.54 -14.33 6.11
C SER A 89 9.32 -13.06 6.52
N ILE A 90 8.69 -11.89 6.53
CA ILE A 90 9.33 -10.63 6.94
C ILE A 90 9.45 -10.61 8.46
N ASP A 91 10.64 -10.85 8.94
CA ASP A 91 11.00 -10.78 10.35
C ASP A 91 11.77 -9.49 10.69
N LYS A 92 12.13 -9.37 11.96
CA LYS A 92 12.88 -8.21 12.45
C LYS A 92 14.28 -8.08 11.81
N GLU A 93 14.94 -9.20 11.56
CA GLU A 93 16.29 -9.22 10.98
C GLU A 93 16.24 -8.74 9.53
N TRP A 94 15.30 -9.24 8.75
CA TRP A 94 15.07 -8.80 7.38
C TRP A 94 14.74 -7.30 7.31
N ALA A 95 13.77 -6.85 8.12
CA ALA A 95 13.36 -5.45 8.15
C ALA A 95 14.52 -4.53 8.54
N THR A 96 15.31 -4.91 9.55
CA THR A 96 16.48 -4.15 9.98
C THR A 96 17.54 -4.04 8.87
N ALA A 97 17.80 -5.13 8.13
CA ALA A 97 18.71 -5.12 7.01
C ALA A 97 18.24 -4.19 5.89
N ARG A 98 16.96 -4.26 5.51
CA ARG A 98 16.39 -3.38 4.46
C ARG A 98 16.40 -1.91 4.88
N ILE A 99 16.08 -1.60 6.13
CA ILE A 99 16.13 -0.24 6.66
C ILE A 99 17.57 0.29 6.66
N ALA A 100 18.56 -0.54 7.00
CA ALA A 100 19.96 -0.14 6.97
C ALA A 100 20.48 0.16 5.55
N GLU A 101 19.94 -0.53 4.53
CA GLU A 101 20.34 -0.33 3.13
C GLU A 101 19.61 0.86 2.47
N LEU A 102 18.32 0.99 2.69
CA LEU A 102 17.47 1.98 2.02
C LEU A 102 17.35 3.28 2.81
N GLY A 103 17.47 3.23 4.13
CA GLY A 103 16.99 4.25 5.05
C GLY A 103 15.54 4.00 5.49
N ASP A 104 15.20 4.44 6.68
CA ASP A 104 13.87 4.22 7.26
C ASP A 104 12.74 4.97 6.52
N GLY A 105 12.98 6.21 6.11
CA GLY A 105 12.00 7.00 5.36
C GLY A 105 11.69 6.42 3.97
N PRO A 106 12.70 6.18 3.12
CA PRO A 106 12.50 5.51 1.83
C PRO A 106 11.84 4.13 1.97
N TYR A 107 12.24 3.33 2.98
CA TYR A 107 11.63 2.03 3.25
C TYR A 107 10.13 2.16 3.56
N VAL A 108 9.74 3.10 4.42
CA VAL A 108 8.32 3.30 4.78
C VAL A 108 7.48 3.75 3.59
N GLU A 109 7.98 4.66 2.77
CA GLU A 109 7.25 5.12 1.58
C GLU A 109 7.17 4.01 0.52
N LEU A 110 8.23 3.21 0.32
CA LEU A 110 8.21 2.02 -0.53
C LEU A 110 7.14 1.03 -0.10
N VAL A 111 7.04 0.75 1.21
CA VAL A 111 5.99 -0.14 1.76
C VAL A 111 4.61 0.41 1.45
N ALA A 112 4.40 1.73 1.61
CA ALA A 112 3.10 2.35 1.31
C ALA A 112 2.72 2.21 -0.17
N VAL A 113 3.62 2.56 -1.08
CA VAL A 113 3.36 2.46 -2.54
C VAL A 113 3.10 1.01 -2.95
N THR A 114 3.93 0.08 -2.46
CA THR A 114 3.78 -1.35 -2.75
C THR A 114 2.44 -1.89 -2.27
N ALA A 115 2.13 -1.70 -0.99
CA ALA A 115 0.89 -2.20 -0.39
C ALA A 115 -0.34 -1.59 -1.05
N THR A 116 -0.33 -0.29 -1.28
CA THR A 116 -1.47 0.43 -1.87
C THR A 116 -1.73 0.00 -3.31
N THR A 117 -0.67 -0.18 -4.12
CA THR A 117 -0.81 -0.70 -5.48
C THR A 117 -1.43 -2.09 -5.48
N VAL A 118 -0.94 -2.98 -4.62
CA VAL A 118 -1.48 -4.35 -4.50
C VAL A 118 -2.93 -4.35 -4.01
N MET A 119 -3.28 -3.47 -3.06
CA MET A 119 -4.66 -3.34 -2.56
C MET A 119 -5.63 -2.96 -3.69
N VAL A 120 -5.28 -1.96 -4.50
CA VAL A 120 -6.11 -1.51 -5.62
C VAL A 120 -6.23 -2.60 -6.69
N ASP A 121 -5.12 -3.22 -7.08
CA ASP A 121 -5.13 -4.29 -8.09
C ASP A 121 -5.90 -5.53 -7.61
N MET A 122 -5.77 -5.89 -6.34
CA MET A 122 -6.52 -6.99 -5.73
C MET A 122 -8.02 -6.69 -5.71
N PHE A 123 -8.42 -5.48 -5.32
CA PHE A 123 -9.83 -5.07 -5.34
C PHE A 123 -10.40 -5.18 -6.75
N THR A 124 -9.69 -4.62 -7.74
CA THR A 124 -10.12 -4.65 -9.16
C THR A 124 -10.29 -6.10 -9.65
N ALA A 125 -9.35 -6.98 -9.32
CA ALA A 125 -9.46 -8.40 -9.64
C ALA A 125 -10.64 -9.08 -8.92
N CYS A 126 -10.91 -8.73 -7.65
CA CYS A 126 -12.03 -9.29 -6.88
C CYS A 126 -13.39 -8.91 -7.46
N VAL A 127 -13.51 -7.76 -8.10
CA VAL A 127 -14.76 -7.34 -8.79
C VAL A 127 -14.81 -7.81 -10.26
N GLY A 128 -13.83 -8.60 -10.70
CA GLY A 128 -13.81 -9.25 -12.01
C GLY A 128 -13.30 -8.37 -13.15
N LEU A 129 -12.58 -7.32 -12.85
CA LEU A 129 -12.02 -6.41 -13.86
C LEU A 129 -10.50 -6.55 -13.98
N GLU A 130 -9.97 -6.15 -15.13
CA GLU A 130 -8.53 -5.99 -15.32
C GLU A 130 -8.02 -4.74 -14.58
N PRO A 131 -6.79 -4.77 -14.07
CA PRO A 131 -6.19 -3.61 -13.40
C PRO A 131 -6.11 -2.39 -14.34
N GLU A 132 -6.51 -1.24 -13.84
CA GLU A 132 -6.34 0.03 -14.56
C GLU A 132 -4.86 0.30 -14.87
N PRO A 133 -4.52 0.92 -15.99
CA PRO A 133 -3.14 1.32 -16.27
C PRO A 133 -2.52 2.12 -15.13
N LEU A 134 -1.26 1.87 -14.80
CA LEU A 134 -0.55 2.71 -13.85
C LEU A 134 -0.45 4.15 -14.40
N PRO A 135 -0.52 5.17 -13.51
CA PRO A 135 -0.44 6.53 -13.94
C PRO A 135 0.96 6.84 -14.49
N ALA A 136 1.01 7.61 -15.57
CA ALA A 136 2.30 8.16 -16.01
C ALA A 136 2.82 9.14 -14.96
N PRO A 137 4.13 9.13 -14.67
CA PRO A 137 4.72 10.12 -13.78
C PRO A 137 4.46 11.54 -14.30
N VAL A 138 4.00 12.42 -13.43
CA VAL A 138 3.90 13.84 -13.74
C VAL A 138 5.32 14.40 -13.84
N ALA A 139 5.58 15.18 -14.88
CA ALA A 139 6.88 15.81 -15.08
C ALA A 139 7.06 16.95 -14.05
N ASP A 140 7.12 16.60 -12.78
CA ASP A 140 7.46 17.51 -11.69
C ASP A 140 8.97 17.65 -11.60
N ALA A 141 9.44 18.87 -11.60
CA ALA A 141 10.85 19.17 -11.37
C ALA A 141 11.19 19.21 -9.86
N GLU A 142 10.24 18.87 -8.99
CA GLU A 142 10.45 18.89 -7.55
C GLU A 142 11.26 17.70 -7.08
N GLU A 143 12.30 17.98 -6.31
CA GLU A 143 13.05 16.95 -5.60
C GLU A 143 12.27 16.48 -4.38
N PRO A 144 12.42 15.21 -3.95
CA PRO A 144 11.84 14.73 -2.71
C PRO A 144 12.24 15.59 -1.51
N SER A 145 11.28 16.01 -0.69
CA SER A 145 11.53 16.91 0.44
C SER A 145 12.38 16.27 1.55
N ARG A 146 12.29 14.96 1.70
CA ARG A 146 12.93 14.15 2.74
C ARG A 146 12.61 14.61 4.15
N GLU A 147 11.45 15.24 4.32
CA GLU A 147 10.98 15.74 5.60
C GLU A 147 10.60 14.61 6.54
N ARG A 148 10.87 14.85 7.80
CA ARG A 148 10.48 13.96 8.91
C ARG A 148 9.57 14.74 9.85
N PRO A 149 8.47 14.15 10.32
CA PRO A 149 7.59 14.82 11.26
C PRO A 149 8.24 14.92 12.65
N ASP A 150 7.83 15.90 13.41
CA ASP A 150 8.11 15.97 14.84
C ASP A 150 7.33 14.89 15.61
N GLY A 151 7.79 14.56 16.81
CA GLY A 151 7.06 13.64 17.70
C GLY A 151 7.19 12.17 17.31
N LEU A 152 8.29 11.78 16.67
CA LEU A 152 8.62 10.38 16.44
C LEU A 152 9.19 9.73 17.70
N GLY A 153 8.69 8.54 18.04
CA GLY A 153 9.14 7.73 19.16
C GLY A 153 9.36 6.27 18.79
N ASP A 154 10.19 5.59 19.59
CA ASP A 154 10.35 4.15 19.50
C ASP A 154 9.23 3.48 20.32
N ILE A 155 8.35 2.79 19.61
CA ILE A 155 7.22 2.05 20.19
C ILE A 155 7.40 0.53 20.09
N GLY A 156 8.61 0.07 19.80
CA GLY A 156 8.92 -1.34 19.56
C GLY A 156 8.61 -1.84 18.16
N ALA A 157 8.27 -0.96 17.22
CA ALA A 157 8.12 -1.29 15.80
C ALA A 157 9.48 -1.31 15.08
N HIS A 158 9.50 -1.71 13.80
CA HIS A 158 10.74 -1.74 13.01
C HIS A 158 11.27 -0.33 12.69
N VAL A 159 10.40 0.66 12.67
CA VAL A 159 10.71 2.08 12.43
C VAL A 159 10.09 2.95 13.51
N LEU A 160 10.62 4.16 13.67
CA LEU A 160 9.99 5.15 14.53
C LEU A 160 8.59 5.50 14.00
N MET A 161 7.67 5.79 14.92
CA MET A 161 6.31 6.21 14.58
C MET A 161 5.90 7.40 15.45
N LEU A 162 4.83 8.10 15.06
CA LEU A 162 4.30 9.20 15.88
C LEU A 162 3.92 8.69 17.29
N ASP A 163 4.43 9.36 18.34
CA ASP A 163 4.14 9.05 19.74
C ASP A 163 4.21 10.34 20.58
N PRO A 164 3.15 10.72 21.34
CA PRO A 164 1.90 9.97 21.51
C PRO A 164 1.00 9.99 20.28
N PHE A 165 0.15 8.96 20.14
CA PHE A 165 -0.82 8.86 19.06
C PHE A 165 -2.21 8.48 19.60
N PRO A 166 -3.27 9.24 19.31
CA PRO A 166 -4.56 9.11 20.01
C PRO A 166 -5.46 7.97 19.49
N TYR A 167 -5.04 7.26 18.45
CA TYR A 167 -5.82 6.22 17.78
C TYR A 167 -5.15 4.85 17.87
N ALA A 168 -5.82 3.82 17.34
CA ALA A 168 -5.27 2.47 17.26
C ALA A 168 -3.95 2.41 16.47
N ASN A 169 -3.08 1.45 16.82
CA ASN A 169 -1.75 1.32 16.21
C ASN A 169 -1.80 1.17 14.68
N VAL A 170 -2.80 0.50 14.13
CA VAL A 170 -2.98 0.38 12.68
C VAL A 170 -3.12 1.74 12.00
N ALA A 171 -3.72 2.72 12.66
CA ALA A 171 -3.90 4.06 12.11
C ALA A 171 -2.61 4.89 12.11
N ARG A 172 -1.60 4.56 12.95
CA ARG A 172 -0.28 5.21 12.95
C ARG A 172 0.77 4.45 12.14
N ALA A 173 0.41 3.29 11.60
CA ALA A 173 1.31 2.58 10.70
C ALA A 173 1.82 3.53 9.59
N LEU A 174 3.09 3.45 9.25
CA LEU A 174 3.76 4.30 8.27
C LEU A 174 3.88 5.80 8.64
N SER A 175 3.54 6.22 9.87
CA SER A 175 3.52 7.63 10.28
C SER A 175 4.89 8.30 10.35
N LEU A 176 5.99 7.55 10.22
CA LEU A 176 7.33 8.10 9.98
C LEU A 176 7.35 9.00 8.74
N VAL A 177 6.53 8.67 7.74
CA VAL A 177 6.33 9.43 6.51
C VAL A 177 4.85 9.77 6.39
N PRO A 178 4.42 10.99 6.75
CA PRO A 178 2.99 11.36 6.78
C PRO A 178 2.27 11.16 5.45
N SER A 179 2.93 11.40 4.32
CA SER A 179 2.37 11.17 2.99
C SER A 179 2.11 9.66 2.74
N ALA A 180 3.01 8.79 3.18
CA ALA A 180 2.85 7.33 3.10
C ALA A 180 1.68 6.83 3.97
N ASN A 181 1.55 7.36 5.19
CA ASN A 181 0.39 7.08 6.04
C ASN A 181 -0.90 7.56 5.39
N ALA A 182 -0.92 8.77 4.82
CA ALA A 182 -2.07 9.32 4.12
C ALA A 182 -2.46 8.46 2.90
N LEU A 183 -1.49 8.05 2.08
CA LEU A 183 -1.68 7.18 0.91
C LEU A 183 -2.36 5.86 1.33
N PHE A 184 -1.82 5.19 2.34
CA PHE A 184 -2.39 3.95 2.88
C PHE A 184 -3.81 4.14 3.41
N ARG A 185 -4.06 5.21 4.18
CA ARG A 185 -5.38 5.49 4.75
C ARG A 185 -6.41 5.89 3.70
N THR A 186 -6.00 6.64 2.67
CA THR A 186 -6.87 6.98 1.54
C THR A 186 -7.43 5.71 0.89
N THR A 187 -6.61 4.67 0.77
CA THR A 187 -7.04 3.40 0.19
C THR A 187 -7.83 2.54 1.17
N SER A 188 -7.28 2.33 2.36
CA SER A 188 -7.79 1.31 3.29
C SER A 188 -9.12 1.71 3.94
N VAL A 189 -9.36 2.98 4.23
CA VAL A 189 -10.56 3.41 4.96
C VAL A 189 -11.84 3.18 4.16
N PRO A 190 -11.99 3.62 2.90
CA PRO A 190 -13.19 3.34 2.12
C PRO A 190 -13.39 1.85 1.82
N MET A 191 -12.30 1.08 1.68
CA MET A 191 -12.37 -0.35 1.39
C MET A 191 -12.72 -1.19 2.62
N TYR A 192 -12.47 -0.70 3.83
CA TYR A 192 -12.68 -1.46 5.05
C TYR A 192 -14.08 -1.23 5.65
N SER A 193 -14.49 0.00 5.84
CA SER A 193 -15.79 0.26 6.46
C SER A 193 -16.33 1.67 6.18
N ALA A 194 -17.53 1.74 5.62
CA ALA A 194 -18.23 2.99 5.43
C ALA A 194 -18.66 3.68 6.74
N PRO A 195 -19.14 2.97 7.81
CA PRO A 195 -19.63 3.62 9.03
C PRO A 195 -18.56 4.15 9.98
N GLY A 196 -17.28 3.85 9.75
CA GLY A 196 -16.20 4.24 10.65
C GLY A 196 -15.93 3.23 11.79
N MET A 197 -14.66 3.23 12.23
CA MET A 197 -14.14 2.25 13.19
C MET A 197 -14.70 2.42 14.62
N SER A 198 -15.19 3.60 14.97
CA SER A 198 -15.75 3.91 16.31
C SER A 198 -17.20 3.44 16.47
N GLU A 199 -17.92 3.17 15.38
CA GLU A 199 -19.29 2.75 15.44
C GLU A 199 -19.40 1.25 15.72
N LEU A 200 -20.20 0.88 16.73
CA LEU A 200 -20.39 -0.52 17.12
C LEU A 200 -21.52 -1.20 16.35
N VAL A 201 -22.47 -0.42 15.85
CA VAL A 201 -23.61 -0.92 15.10
C VAL A 201 -23.54 -0.39 13.66
N TRP A 202 -23.46 -1.30 12.72
CA TRP A 202 -23.41 -0.98 11.28
C TRP A 202 -24.72 -1.40 10.61
N ASP A 203 -25.38 -0.46 9.99
CA ASP A 203 -26.55 -0.69 9.14
C ASP A 203 -26.10 -0.89 7.69
N THR A 204 -25.38 -1.99 7.47
CA THR A 204 -24.82 -2.39 6.19
C THR A 204 -25.17 -3.86 5.92
N PRO A 205 -25.06 -4.36 4.66
CA PRO A 205 -25.34 -5.76 4.34
C PRO A 205 -24.61 -6.77 5.22
N LEU A 206 -23.40 -6.44 5.66
CA LEU A 206 -22.65 -7.17 6.69
C LEU A 206 -22.57 -6.30 7.94
N ASN A 207 -22.97 -6.85 9.09
CA ASN A 207 -22.78 -6.17 10.35
C ASN A 207 -21.30 -6.22 10.79
N ARG A 208 -20.91 -5.38 11.73
CA ARG A 208 -19.52 -5.30 12.21
C ARG A 208 -18.95 -6.65 12.64
N PRO A 209 -19.61 -7.49 13.47
CA PRO A 209 -19.08 -8.81 13.82
C PRO A 209 -18.77 -9.70 12.62
N GLN A 210 -19.56 -9.62 11.54
CA GLN A 210 -19.30 -10.40 10.32
C GLN A 210 -18.08 -9.89 9.57
N VAL A 211 -17.91 -8.56 9.44
CA VAL A 211 -16.72 -7.96 8.83
C VAL A 211 -15.46 -8.29 9.64
N GLU A 212 -15.53 -8.17 10.97
CA GLU A 212 -14.39 -8.49 11.85
C GLU A 212 -14.03 -9.99 11.82
N LEU A 213 -15.01 -10.86 11.65
CA LEU A 213 -14.76 -12.29 11.46
C LEU A 213 -13.98 -12.57 10.17
N VAL A 214 -14.38 -11.91 9.06
CA VAL A 214 -13.68 -12.01 7.78
C VAL A 214 -12.25 -11.46 7.92
N ALA A 215 -12.10 -10.27 8.50
CA ALA A 215 -10.79 -9.64 8.71
C ALA A 215 -9.87 -10.53 9.57
N SER A 216 -10.38 -11.08 10.68
CA SER A 216 -9.63 -11.97 11.54
C SER A 216 -9.22 -13.26 10.81
N ARG A 217 -10.10 -13.79 9.96
CA ARG A 217 -9.79 -15.00 9.17
C ARG A 217 -8.70 -14.72 8.14
N VAL A 218 -8.78 -13.58 7.46
CA VAL A 218 -7.75 -13.14 6.49
C VAL A 218 -6.41 -12.92 7.21
N ALA A 219 -6.41 -12.26 8.35
CA ALA A 219 -5.21 -12.06 9.16
C ALA A 219 -4.57 -13.39 9.57
N ALA A 220 -5.38 -14.36 10.03
CA ALA A 220 -4.88 -15.69 10.39
C ALA A 220 -4.30 -16.46 9.20
N MET A 221 -4.91 -16.33 7.99
CA MET A 221 -4.40 -16.96 6.77
C MET A 221 -3.08 -16.37 6.29
N ASN A 222 -2.86 -15.08 6.57
CA ASN A 222 -1.62 -14.38 6.24
C ASN A 222 -0.60 -14.42 7.38
N GLU A 223 -0.84 -15.21 8.43
CA GLU A 223 0.02 -15.30 9.62
C GLU A 223 0.31 -13.94 10.25
N CYS A 224 -0.65 -13.00 10.15
CA CYS A 224 -0.53 -11.68 10.69
C CYS A 224 -0.58 -11.73 12.22
N PHE A 225 0.44 -11.19 12.87
CA PHE A 225 0.59 -11.20 14.33
C PHE A 225 -0.30 -10.17 15.04
N TYR A 226 -0.89 -9.27 14.30
CA TYR A 226 -1.55 -8.08 14.83
C TYR A 226 -3.07 -8.28 14.95
#